data_17bf3fc62acb0953afc2e8dae70cd9f6
#
_entry.id   17bf3fc62acb0953afc2e8dae70cd9f6
#
_cell.length_a   1.000
_cell.length_b   1.000
_cell.length_c   1.000
_cell.angle_alpha   90.00
_cell.angle_beta   90.00
_cell.angle_gamma   90.00
#
_symmetry.space_group_name_H-M   'P 1'
#
loop_
_entity.id
_entity.type
_entity.pdbx_description
1 polymer ?
#
loop_
_entity_poly.entity_id
_entity_poly.type
_entity_poly.pdbx_seq_one_letter_code
_entity_poly.pdbx_strand_id
1 'polypeptide(L)'
;MEKICVIIPTYNNATTIRRVIEDVEKYCSSIIVVNDGSTDDTAAILQSIPSPIEVVSYPDNRGKGYALVTGFKKAKALGYTHAITIDADGQHFADDIPCFIEGLKHNPEGFIVGCRNLTEENMPRQNTFANRFSNFWFRLQTGINLPDTQSGYRLYTLSSLKGLNLITSRY
;
A
#
# COMPACT_ATOMS: atom_id res chain seq x y z
N MET A 1 -21.71 5.82 4.23
CA MET A 1 -20.88 6.62 3.32
C MET A 1 -19.46 6.09 3.44
N GLU A 2 -18.87 5.64 2.36
CA GLU A 2 -17.53 5.06 2.35
C GLU A 2 -16.51 6.17 2.63
N LYS A 3 -15.63 5.94 3.61
CA LYS A 3 -14.52 6.81 3.95
C LYS A 3 -13.22 6.09 3.59
N ILE A 4 -12.52 6.62 2.60
CA ILE A 4 -11.31 6.02 2.04
C ILE A 4 -10.10 6.82 2.51
N CYS A 5 -9.02 6.14 2.88
CA CYS A 5 -7.69 6.74 3.07
C CYS A 5 -6.64 6.01 2.23
N VAL A 6 -5.49 6.66 2.03
CA VAL A 6 -4.30 6.04 1.45
C VAL A 6 -3.28 5.77 2.55
N ILE A 7 -2.75 4.55 2.61
CA ILE A 7 -1.71 4.14 3.55
C ILE A 7 -0.40 3.98 2.78
N ILE A 8 0.65 4.68 3.23
CA ILE A 8 1.98 4.66 2.63
C ILE A 8 2.96 4.12 3.67
N PRO A 9 3.29 2.81 3.65
CA PRO A 9 4.39 2.29 4.45
C PRO A 9 5.72 2.76 3.86
N THR A 10 6.63 3.23 4.70
CA THR A 10 7.92 3.75 4.26
C THR A 10 9.06 3.31 5.18
N TYR A 11 10.19 2.96 4.57
CA TYR A 11 11.45 2.68 5.25
C TYR A 11 12.62 3.12 4.36
N ASN A 12 13.38 4.14 4.80
CA ASN A 12 14.52 4.68 4.08
C ASN A 12 14.18 5.12 2.63
N ASN A 13 13.14 5.94 2.49
CA ASN A 13 12.68 6.47 1.19
C ASN A 13 12.81 8.02 1.11
N ALA A 14 13.87 8.59 1.69
CA ALA A 14 14.07 10.05 1.71
C ALA A 14 13.99 10.71 0.32
N THR A 15 14.42 10.00 -0.73
CA THR A 15 14.44 10.54 -2.10
C THR A 15 13.08 10.56 -2.80
N THR A 16 12.11 9.74 -2.36
CA THR A 16 10.86 9.52 -3.09
C THR A 16 9.63 9.91 -2.30
N ILE A 17 9.67 9.80 -0.96
CA ILE A 17 8.47 9.90 -0.11
C ILE A 17 7.69 11.21 -0.29
N ARG A 18 8.37 12.37 -0.41
CA ARG A 18 7.73 13.66 -0.63
C ARG A 18 6.89 13.64 -1.90
N ARG A 19 7.52 13.24 -3.03
CA ARG A 19 6.84 13.18 -4.33
C ARG A 19 5.65 12.23 -4.30
N VAL A 20 5.80 11.05 -3.67
CA VAL A 20 4.70 10.08 -3.57
C VAL A 20 3.51 10.68 -2.81
N ILE A 21 3.76 11.39 -1.70
CA ILE A 21 2.69 12.05 -0.93
C ILE A 21 2.03 13.15 -1.77
N GLU A 22 2.80 14.04 -2.40
CA GLU A 22 2.29 15.10 -3.26
C GLU A 22 1.48 14.57 -4.46
N ASP A 23 1.88 13.43 -5.03
CA ASP A 23 1.14 12.78 -6.11
C ASP A 23 -0.19 12.18 -5.60
N VAL A 24 -0.17 11.53 -4.43
CA VAL A 24 -1.38 10.98 -3.80
C VAL A 24 -2.37 12.07 -3.42
N GLU A 25 -1.91 13.20 -2.91
CA GLU A 25 -2.76 14.34 -2.49
C GLU A 25 -3.64 14.88 -3.60
N LYS A 26 -3.21 14.76 -4.86
CA LYS A 26 -4.02 15.18 -6.02
C LYS A 26 -5.34 14.42 -6.14
N TYR A 27 -5.41 13.22 -5.55
CA TYR A 27 -6.55 12.30 -5.68
C TYR A 27 -7.21 11.94 -4.36
N CYS A 28 -6.46 11.98 -3.24
CA CYS A 28 -6.95 11.66 -1.90
C CYS A 28 -6.22 12.49 -0.85
N SER A 29 -6.96 13.33 -0.12
CA SER A 29 -6.42 14.16 0.97
C SER A 29 -6.26 13.40 2.30
N SER A 30 -6.81 12.20 2.41
CA SER A 30 -6.74 11.38 3.62
C SER A 30 -5.56 10.42 3.54
N ILE A 31 -4.39 10.85 4.02
CA ILE A 31 -3.14 10.09 3.91
C ILE A 31 -2.62 9.69 5.27
N ILE A 32 -2.27 8.42 5.43
CA ILE A 32 -1.61 7.85 6.60
C ILE A 32 -0.25 7.32 6.16
N VAL A 33 0.82 7.91 6.67
CA VAL A 33 2.19 7.44 6.44
C VAL A 33 2.66 6.65 7.64
N VAL A 34 3.19 5.45 7.41
CA VAL A 34 3.77 4.63 8.47
C VAL A 34 5.27 4.53 8.26
N ASN A 35 6.03 5.27 9.06
CA ASN A 35 7.50 5.25 9.04
C ASN A 35 8.02 4.07 9.89
N ASP A 36 8.46 3.03 9.22
CA ASP A 36 8.92 1.75 9.79
C ASP A 36 10.39 1.83 10.27
N GLY A 37 10.67 2.78 11.17
CA GLY A 37 12.00 2.92 11.77
C GLY A 37 13.07 3.37 10.77
N SER A 38 12.77 4.33 9.88
CA SER A 38 13.76 4.87 8.94
C SER A 38 14.95 5.49 9.67
N THR A 39 16.15 5.25 9.12
CA THR A 39 17.43 5.72 9.64
C THR A 39 18.06 6.83 8.77
N ASP A 40 17.43 7.11 7.63
CA ASP A 40 17.78 8.22 6.72
C ASP A 40 16.94 9.49 7.02
N ASP A 41 16.98 10.48 6.14
CA ASP A 41 16.25 11.75 6.28
C ASP A 41 14.72 11.61 6.09
N THR A 42 14.17 10.39 5.92
CA THR A 42 12.72 10.18 5.71
C THR A 42 11.89 10.85 6.81
N ALA A 43 12.28 10.69 8.09
CA ALA A 43 11.53 11.27 9.21
C ALA A 43 11.52 12.81 9.18
N ALA A 44 12.65 13.43 8.86
CA ALA A 44 12.79 14.88 8.75
C ALA A 44 11.96 15.42 7.57
N ILE A 45 11.95 14.71 6.45
CA ILE A 45 11.13 15.07 5.29
C ILE A 45 9.64 15.01 5.63
N LEU A 46 9.16 13.96 6.30
CA LEU A 46 7.77 13.83 6.71
C LEU A 46 7.33 14.98 7.62
N GLN A 47 8.17 15.41 8.56
CA GLN A 47 7.90 16.57 9.43
C GLN A 47 7.84 17.89 8.68
N SER A 48 8.51 18.01 7.55
CA SER A 48 8.56 19.22 6.73
C SER A 48 7.44 19.34 5.70
N ILE A 49 6.57 18.33 5.57
CA ILE A 49 5.42 18.36 4.65
C ILE A 49 4.33 19.23 5.27
N PRO A 50 3.88 20.30 4.57
CA PRO A 50 2.91 21.25 5.12
C PRO A 50 1.48 20.71 5.16
N SER A 51 1.21 19.61 4.46
CA SER A 51 -0.13 19.03 4.34
C SER A 51 -0.54 18.26 5.60
N PRO A 52 -1.83 18.18 5.90
CA PRO A 52 -2.36 17.46 7.06
C PRO A 52 -2.34 15.95 6.85
N ILE A 53 -1.14 15.36 6.81
CA ILE A 53 -0.96 13.90 6.76
C ILE A 53 -0.86 13.32 8.17
N GLU A 54 -1.41 12.13 8.37
CA GLU A 54 -1.23 11.37 9.61
C GLU A 54 0.06 10.56 9.54
N VAL A 55 1.02 10.83 10.42
CA VAL A 55 2.29 10.10 10.48
C VAL A 55 2.33 9.22 11.72
N VAL A 56 2.55 7.92 11.53
CA VAL A 56 2.84 6.96 12.60
C VAL A 56 4.29 6.52 12.46
N SER A 57 5.11 6.72 13.50
CA SER A 57 6.51 6.33 13.51
C SER A 57 6.84 5.50 14.73
N TYR A 58 7.79 4.58 14.59
CA TYR A 58 8.40 3.83 15.68
C TYR A 58 9.91 3.65 15.40
N PRO A 59 10.73 3.41 16.45
CA PRO A 59 12.18 3.54 16.34
C PRO A 59 12.83 2.43 15.50
N ASP A 60 12.28 1.21 15.51
CA ASP A 60 12.92 0.04 14.94
C ASP A 60 12.15 -0.48 13.72
N ASN A 61 12.86 -0.87 12.67
CA ASN A 61 12.27 -1.52 11.51
C ASN A 61 11.65 -2.87 11.91
N ARG A 62 10.34 -3.02 11.65
CA ARG A 62 9.56 -4.23 11.93
C ARG A 62 9.05 -4.93 10.67
N GLY A 63 9.34 -4.36 9.52
CA GLY A 63 8.98 -4.86 8.21
C GLY A 63 7.63 -4.36 7.69
N LYS A 64 7.50 -4.40 6.36
CA LYS A 64 6.34 -3.86 5.62
C LYS A 64 5.00 -4.39 6.12
N GLY A 65 4.92 -5.69 6.45
CA GLY A 65 3.70 -6.29 6.98
C GLY A 65 3.24 -5.64 8.28
N TYR A 66 4.17 -5.39 9.21
CA TYR A 66 3.87 -4.71 10.48
C TYR A 66 3.44 -3.26 10.23
N ALA A 67 4.12 -2.56 9.33
CA ALA A 67 3.76 -1.19 8.95
C ALA A 67 2.33 -1.12 8.37
N LEU A 68 1.96 -2.05 7.48
CA LEU A 68 0.60 -2.12 6.93
C LEU A 68 -0.45 -2.36 8.03
N VAL A 69 -0.23 -3.32 8.94
CA VAL A 69 -1.17 -3.57 10.06
C VAL A 69 -1.31 -2.35 10.96
N THR A 70 -0.20 -1.65 11.21
CA THR A 70 -0.21 -0.40 11.97
C THR A 70 -1.04 0.67 11.27
N GLY A 71 -0.86 0.84 9.96
CA GLY A 71 -1.66 1.74 9.14
C GLY A 71 -3.15 1.39 9.14
N PHE A 72 -3.51 0.11 9.00
CA PHE A 72 -4.90 -0.34 9.06
C PHE A 72 -5.54 -0.09 10.43
N LYS A 73 -4.80 -0.31 11.53
CA LYS A 73 -5.28 0.02 12.89
C LYS A 73 -5.54 1.53 13.03
N LYS A 74 -4.61 2.36 12.56
CA LYS A 74 -4.76 3.82 12.57
C LYS A 74 -5.95 4.26 11.72
N ALA A 75 -6.11 3.73 10.51
CA ALA A 75 -7.24 4.01 9.63
C ALA A 75 -8.58 3.68 10.29
N LYS A 76 -8.69 2.51 10.93
CA LYS A 76 -9.89 2.12 11.68
C LYS A 76 -10.18 3.08 12.85
N ALA A 77 -9.16 3.47 13.60
CA ALA A 77 -9.29 4.40 14.73
C ALA A 77 -9.78 5.80 14.29
N LEU A 78 -9.42 6.22 13.07
CA LEU A 78 -9.88 7.46 12.44
C LEU A 78 -11.25 7.34 11.76
N GLY A 79 -11.86 6.14 11.79
CA GLY A 79 -13.21 5.89 11.25
C GLY A 79 -13.25 5.71 9.74
N TYR A 80 -12.13 5.38 9.08
CA TYR A 80 -12.13 4.97 7.68
C TYR A 80 -12.72 3.57 7.53
N THR A 81 -13.38 3.34 6.41
CA THR A 81 -14.00 2.04 6.05
C THR A 81 -13.13 1.26 5.07
N HIS A 82 -12.37 1.96 4.25
CA HIS A 82 -11.50 1.39 3.22
C HIS A 82 -10.12 2.05 3.24
N ALA A 83 -9.11 1.30 2.83
CA ALA A 83 -7.76 1.78 2.70
C ALA A 83 -7.13 1.33 1.39
N ILE A 84 -6.52 2.27 0.67
CA ILE A 84 -5.66 1.98 -0.48
C ILE A 84 -4.23 1.98 0.04
N THR A 85 -3.44 0.95 -0.27
CA THR A 85 -2.01 0.90 0.04
C THR A 85 -1.21 1.25 -1.20
N ILE A 86 -0.18 2.07 -1.07
CA ILE A 86 0.76 2.42 -2.14
C ILE A 86 2.18 2.43 -1.57
N ASP A 87 3.14 1.91 -2.32
CA ASP A 87 4.54 1.85 -1.89
C ASP A 87 5.24 3.22 -2.03
N ALA A 88 6.16 3.51 -1.10
CA ALA A 88 6.88 4.78 -1.04
C ALA A 88 8.03 4.90 -2.05
N ASP A 89 8.30 3.87 -2.85
CA ASP A 89 9.41 3.82 -3.81
C ASP A 89 9.15 4.59 -5.13
N GLY A 90 7.90 5.03 -5.33
CA GLY A 90 7.48 5.77 -6.51
C GLY A 90 7.32 4.92 -7.77
N GLN A 91 7.20 3.59 -7.64
CA GLN A 91 6.94 2.68 -8.77
C GLN A 91 5.45 2.58 -9.14
N HIS A 92 4.57 3.09 -8.29
CA HIS A 92 3.12 3.11 -8.52
C HIS A 92 2.63 4.51 -8.89
N PHE A 93 1.65 4.58 -9.78
CA PHE A 93 1.07 5.83 -10.22
C PHE A 93 -0.15 6.18 -9.36
N ALA A 94 -0.12 7.36 -8.73
CA ALA A 94 -1.24 7.82 -7.90
C ALA A 94 -2.50 8.14 -8.72
N ASP A 95 -2.38 8.37 -10.02
CA ASP A 95 -3.48 8.58 -10.96
C ASP A 95 -4.37 7.33 -11.17
N ASP A 96 -3.93 6.15 -10.72
CA ASP A 96 -4.78 4.95 -10.64
C ASP A 96 -5.75 4.97 -9.44
N ILE A 97 -5.59 5.86 -8.44
CA ILE A 97 -6.48 5.94 -7.27
C ILE A 97 -7.96 6.08 -7.66
N PRO A 98 -8.35 6.91 -8.63
CA PRO A 98 -9.73 6.99 -9.09
C PRO A 98 -10.28 5.66 -9.60
N CYS A 99 -9.46 4.81 -10.23
CA CYS A 99 -9.87 3.49 -10.71
C CYS A 99 -10.22 2.54 -9.54
N PHE A 100 -9.48 2.61 -8.44
CA PHE A 100 -9.80 1.86 -7.21
C PHE A 100 -11.12 2.33 -6.60
N ILE A 101 -11.35 3.65 -6.54
CA ILE A 101 -12.58 4.23 -6.00
C ILE A 101 -13.79 3.82 -6.87
N GLU A 102 -13.64 3.84 -8.19
CA GLU A 102 -14.69 3.39 -9.11
C GLU A 102 -14.97 1.90 -8.98
N GLY A 103 -13.93 1.07 -8.89
CA GLY A 103 -14.06 -0.37 -8.65
C GLY A 103 -14.79 -0.69 -7.35
N LEU A 104 -14.60 0.13 -6.31
CA LEU A 104 -15.30 -0.02 -5.04
C LEU A 104 -16.81 0.21 -5.15
N LYS A 105 -17.26 1.14 -6.00
CA LYS A 105 -18.70 1.37 -6.23
C LYS A 105 -19.40 0.13 -6.81
N HIS A 106 -18.69 -0.65 -7.61
CA HIS A 106 -19.21 -1.89 -8.19
C HIS A 106 -19.14 -3.09 -7.22
N ASN A 107 -18.20 -3.06 -6.28
CA ASN A 107 -18.02 -4.13 -5.28
C ASN A 107 -17.58 -3.55 -3.93
N PRO A 108 -18.51 -3.05 -3.09
CA PRO A 108 -18.18 -2.35 -1.84
C PRO A 108 -17.45 -3.20 -0.79
N GLU A 109 -17.64 -4.53 -0.82
CA GLU A 109 -16.96 -5.49 0.07
C GLU A 109 -15.71 -6.09 -0.59
N GLY A 110 -15.35 -5.62 -1.78
CA GLY A 110 -14.30 -6.19 -2.61
C GLY A 110 -12.89 -5.89 -2.09
N PHE A 111 -11.99 -6.79 -2.44
CA PHE A 111 -10.55 -6.58 -2.38
C PHE A 111 -10.07 -6.32 -3.81
N ILE A 112 -9.49 -5.15 -4.06
CA ILE A 112 -9.05 -4.73 -5.40
C ILE A 112 -7.52 -4.70 -5.43
N VAL A 113 -6.93 -5.33 -6.44
CA VAL A 113 -5.47 -5.35 -6.65
C VAL A 113 -5.14 -4.60 -7.92
N GLY A 114 -4.29 -3.59 -7.79
CA GLY A 114 -3.70 -2.90 -8.94
C GLY A 114 -2.68 -3.82 -9.61
N CYS A 115 -2.93 -4.19 -10.85
CA CYS A 115 -2.02 -5.01 -11.63
C CYS A 115 -1.10 -4.10 -12.44
N ARG A 116 0.21 -4.30 -12.30
CA ARG A 116 1.18 -3.62 -13.16
C ARG A 116 1.04 -4.14 -14.59
N ASN A 117 1.10 -3.24 -15.57
CA ASN A 117 1.19 -3.60 -16.98
C ASN A 117 2.58 -4.22 -17.24
N LEU A 118 2.69 -5.52 -17.01
CA LEU A 118 3.93 -6.28 -17.15
C LEU A 118 4.13 -6.67 -18.62
N THR A 119 4.38 -5.68 -19.48
CA THR A 119 4.83 -5.97 -20.85
C THR A 119 6.29 -6.42 -20.78
N GLU A 120 6.67 -7.44 -21.56
CA GLU A 120 7.99 -8.08 -21.56
C GLU A 120 9.16 -7.10 -21.76
N GLU A 121 8.90 -5.92 -22.32
CA GLU A 121 9.91 -4.88 -22.59
C GLU A 121 10.40 -4.14 -21.32
N ASN A 122 9.64 -4.14 -20.22
CA ASN A 122 9.92 -3.30 -19.03
C ASN A 122 10.32 -4.10 -17.78
N MET A 123 10.50 -5.41 -17.87
CA MET A 123 10.82 -6.25 -16.71
C MET A 123 12.19 -6.93 -16.80
N PRO A 124 13.01 -6.84 -15.72
CA PRO A 124 14.17 -7.73 -15.58
C PRO A 124 13.71 -9.21 -15.56
N ARG A 125 14.34 -10.07 -16.36
CA ARG A 125 13.95 -11.49 -16.52
C ARG A 125 13.81 -12.28 -15.20
N GLN A 126 14.57 -11.91 -14.16
CA GLN A 126 14.53 -12.55 -12.84
C GLN A 126 13.21 -12.28 -12.10
N ASN A 127 12.65 -11.06 -12.19
CA ASN A 127 11.39 -10.72 -11.54
C ASN A 127 10.18 -11.39 -12.19
N THR A 128 10.24 -11.68 -13.49
CA THR A 128 9.18 -12.37 -14.23
C THR A 128 8.97 -13.79 -13.75
N PHE A 129 10.07 -14.54 -13.48
CA PHE A 129 9.97 -15.92 -12.99
C PHE A 129 9.40 -15.98 -11.57
N ALA A 130 9.89 -15.14 -10.66
CA ALA A 130 9.41 -15.07 -9.28
C ALA A 130 7.91 -14.69 -9.22
N ASN A 131 7.47 -13.74 -10.04
CA ASN A 131 6.07 -13.33 -10.12
C ASN A 131 5.18 -14.46 -10.69
N ARG A 132 5.61 -15.12 -11.78
CA ARG A 132 4.89 -16.28 -12.36
C ARG A 132 4.79 -17.44 -11.36
N PHE A 133 5.85 -17.72 -10.63
CA PHE A 133 5.89 -18.75 -9.60
C PHE A 133 4.92 -18.42 -8.45
N SER A 134 4.95 -17.18 -7.95
CA SER A 134 4.05 -16.70 -6.89
C SER A 134 2.58 -16.76 -7.34
N ASN A 135 2.27 -16.30 -8.56
CA ASN A 135 0.92 -16.33 -9.13
C ASN A 135 0.41 -17.76 -9.30
N PHE A 136 1.28 -18.70 -9.76
CA PHE A 136 0.94 -20.11 -9.90
C PHE A 136 0.57 -20.74 -8.54
N TRP A 137 1.39 -20.54 -7.50
CA TRP A 137 1.13 -21.07 -6.18
C TRP A 137 -0.09 -20.45 -5.52
N PHE A 138 -0.31 -19.14 -5.68
CA PHE A 138 -1.50 -18.47 -5.20
C PHE A 138 -2.76 -19.05 -5.85
N ARG A 139 -2.77 -19.24 -7.18
CA ARG A 139 -3.86 -19.89 -7.90
C ARG A 139 -4.11 -21.32 -7.43
N LEU A 140 -3.04 -22.09 -7.21
CA LEU A 140 -3.15 -23.46 -6.74
C LEU A 140 -3.79 -23.56 -5.35
N GLN A 141 -3.45 -22.64 -4.44
CA GLN A 141 -3.95 -22.63 -3.07
C GLN A 141 -5.34 -22.02 -2.93
N THR A 142 -5.67 -21.02 -3.73
CA THR A 142 -6.92 -20.24 -3.55
C THR A 142 -7.94 -20.47 -4.65
N GLY A 143 -7.57 -21.06 -5.77
CA GLY A 143 -8.38 -21.16 -6.97
C GLY A 143 -8.54 -19.83 -7.74
N ILE A 144 -8.00 -18.72 -7.23
CA ILE A 144 -8.15 -17.38 -7.79
C ILE A 144 -6.98 -17.07 -8.72
N ASN A 145 -7.28 -16.60 -9.93
CA ASN A 145 -6.27 -16.19 -10.89
C ASN A 145 -6.00 -14.69 -10.76
N LEU A 146 -4.90 -14.32 -10.08
CA LEU A 146 -4.42 -12.94 -10.02
C LEU A 146 -3.21 -12.78 -10.95
N PRO A 147 -3.20 -11.77 -11.83
CA PRO A 147 -2.09 -11.53 -12.75
C PRO A 147 -0.84 -10.98 -12.05
N ASP A 148 -0.99 -10.28 -10.91
CA ASP A 148 0.12 -9.75 -10.11
C ASP A 148 -0.15 -9.89 -8.60
N THR A 149 0.34 -10.97 -8.00
CA THR A 149 0.21 -11.21 -6.56
C THR A 149 1.22 -10.41 -5.72
N GLN A 150 2.22 -9.79 -6.35
CA GLN A 150 3.29 -9.05 -5.66
C GLN A 150 3.05 -7.55 -5.60
N SER A 151 2.03 -7.03 -6.31
CA SER A 151 1.69 -5.60 -6.26
C SER A 151 1.38 -5.17 -4.83
N GLY A 152 2.04 -4.10 -4.37
CA GLY A 152 1.73 -3.41 -3.11
C GLY A 152 0.55 -2.45 -3.22
N TYR A 153 0.06 -2.19 -4.45
CA TYR A 153 -1.03 -1.27 -4.72
C TYR A 153 -2.38 -1.97 -4.65
N ARG A 154 -3.08 -1.80 -3.54
CA ARG A 154 -4.28 -2.58 -3.23
C ARG A 154 -5.29 -1.74 -2.47
N LEU A 155 -6.58 -2.00 -2.70
CA LEU A 155 -7.66 -1.50 -1.88
C LEU A 155 -8.21 -2.60 -0.98
N TYR A 156 -8.37 -2.28 0.29
CA TYR A 156 -8.86 -3.17 1.33
C TYR A 156 -10.14 -2.63 1.96
N THR A 157 -11.14 -3.49 2.13
CA THR A 157 -12.25 -3.25 3.04
C THR A 157 -11.78 -3.52 4.47
N LEU A 158 -11.74 -2.48 5.31
CA LEU A 158 -11.14 -2.58 6.65
C LEU A 158 -11.92 -3.49 7.60
N SER A 159 -13.24 -3.64 7.40
CA SER A 159 -14.07 -4.59 8.18
C SER A 159 -13.62 -6.03 7.97
N SER A 160 -13.22 -6.41 6.77
CA SER A 160 -12.75 -7.76 6.42
C SER A 160 -11.40 -8.13 7.03
N LEU A 161 -10.65 -7.14 7.53
CA LEU A 161 -9.35 -7.35 8.20
C LEU A 161 -9.48 -7.65 9.70
N LYS A 162 -10.68 -7.98 10.20
CA LYS A 162 -10.88 -8.39 11.60
C LYS A 162 -10.24 -9.77 11.83
N GLY A 163 -9.36 -9.84 12.83
CA GLY A 163 -8.70 -11.11 13.20
C GLY A 163 -7.47 -11.46 12.37
N LEU A 164 -7.01 -10.58 11.50
CA LEU A 164 -5.79 -10.78 10.73
C LEU A 164 -4.58 -10.70 11.66
N ASN A 165 -4.05 -11.85 12.06
CA ASN A 165 -2.78 -11.97 12.77
C ASN A 165 -1.69 -12.27 11.74
N LEU A 166 -0.74 -11.36 11.58
CA LEU A 166 0.43 -11.64 10.76
C LEU A 166 1.31 -12.67 11.50
N ILE A 167 1.52 -13.81 10.85
CA ILE A 167 2.42 -14.86 11.35
C ILE A 167 3.87 -14.48 11.09
N THR A 168 4.14 -13.67 10.07
CA THR A 168 5.47 -13.19 9.70
C THR A 168 5.50 -11.66 9.67
N SER A 169 6.48 -11.07 10.37
CA SER A 169 6.72 -9.61 10.38
C SER A 169 7.80 -9.17 9.40
N ARG A 170 8.57 -10.11 8.84
CA ARG A 170 9.66 -9.87 7.87
C ARG A 170 9.49 -10.77 6.66
N TYR A 171 9.89 -10.26 5.51
CA TYR A 171 10.19 -11.04 4.32
C TYR A 171 11.61 -11.59 4.42
#